data_b0cd7230ac817100c706ef63d2df850a
#
_entry.id   b0cd7230ac817100c706ef63d2df850a
#
_cell.length_a   1.000
_cell.length_b   1.000
_cell.length_c   1.000
_cell.angle_alpha   90.00
_cell.angle_beta   90.00
_cell.angle_gamma   90.00
#
_symmetry.space_group_name_H-M   'P 1'
#
loop_
_entity.id
_entity.type
_entity.pdbx_description
1 polymer ?
#
loop_
_entity_poly.entity_id
_entity_poly.type
_entity_poly.pdbx_seq_one_letter_code
_entity_poly.pdbx_strand_id
1 'polypeptide(L)'
;MKKIDYEKKIEIYNKVKEKVSVTYLSKLYGISRKNIYYTVKLIDKHGKEILQRNSNNKKYSTEFKENAIKRVLENHEPLKTVAIDIGLSSDGQLNRWVKIYKENGYNIVERKRGRSTMSKIVKKKENETPDEKIKRWEAENIYLKAELEYSKKVRAVVQARKNRQLKKK
;
A
#
# COMPACT_ATOMS: atom_id res chain seq x y z
N MET A 1 1.37 -13.55 -13.45
CA MET A 1 -0.02 -13.23 -13.83
C MET A 1 -0.01 -12.36 -15.10
N LYS A 2 -0.71 -12.78 -16.16
CA LYS A 2 -0.85 -11.95 -17.36
C LYS A 2 -1.62 -10.67 -17.02
N LYS A 3 -1.08 -9.51 -17.39
CA LYS A 3 -1.78 -8.23 -17.28
C LYS A 3 -2.96 -8.26 -18.27
N ILE A 4 -4.16 -8.07 -17.75
CA ILE A 4 -5.35 -8.06 -18.56
C ILE A 4 -5.55 -6.67 -19.12
N ASP A 5 -5.78 -6.62 -20.42
CA ASP A 5 -5.97 -5.40 -21.16
C ASP A 5 -7.32 -4.73 -20.86
N TYR A 6 -7.45 -3.45 -21.14
CA TYR A 6 -8.67 -2.68 -20.93
C TYR A 6 -9.87 -3.35 -21.64
N GLU A 7 -9.71 -3.68 -22.91
CA GLU A 7 -10.75 -4.29 -23.74
C GLU A 7 -11.31 -5.59 -23.14
N LYS A 8 -10.41 -6.47 -22.68
CA LYS A 8 -10.81 -7.73 -22.02
C LYS A 8 -11.58 -7.51 -20.72
N LYS A 9 -11.27 -6.46 -19.97
CA LYS A 9 -12.03 -6.13 -18.75
C LYS A 9 -13.45 -5.66 -19.09
N ILE A 10 -13.60 -4.88 -20.16
CA ILE A 10 -14.92 -4.44 -20.63
C ILE A 10 -15.72 -5.63 -21.19
N GLU A 11 -15.09 -6.53 -21.93
CA GLU A 11 -15.72 -7.76 -22.41
C GLU A 11 -16.25 -8.61 -21.25
N ILE A 12 -15.43 -8.83 -20.22
CA ILE A 12 -15.82 -9.56 -19.01
C ILE A 12 -17.00 -8.87 -18.32
N TYR A 13 -16.95 -7.55 -18.19
CA TYR A 13 -18.04 -6.78 -17.62
C TYR A 13 -19.36 -6.98 -18.37
N ASN A 14 -19.33 -6.88 -19.70
CA ASN A 14 -20.52 -7.07 -20.54
C ASN A 14 -21.08 -8.49 -20.37
N LYS A 15 -20.22 -9.52 -20.42
CA LYS A 15 -20.64 -10.93 -20.21
C LYS A 15 -21.24 -11.17 -18.81
N VAL A 16 -20.74 -10.48 -17.78
CA VAL A 16 -21.36 -10.56 -16.44
C VAL A 16 -22.74 -9.91 -16.45
N LYS A 17 -22.93 -8.80 -17.16
CA LYS A 17 -24.26 -8.18 -17.31
C LYS A 17 -25.24 -9.06 -18.12
N GLU A 18 -24.75 -9.84 -19.05
CA GLU A 18 -25.49 -10.89 -19.77
C GLU A 18 -25.75 -12.16 -18.92
N LYS A 19 -25.48 -12.09 -17.60
CA LYS A 19 -25.69 -13.20 -16.66
C LYS A 19 -24.80 -14.42 -16.88
N VAL A 20 -23.69 -14.29 -17.60
CA VAL A 20 -22.70 -15.38 -17.75
C VAL A 20 -22.03 -15.63 -16.40
N SER A 21 -21.86 -16.89 -16.04
CA SER A 21 -21.28 -17.29 -14.74
C SER A 21 -19.87 -16.74 -14.54
N VAL A 22 -19.66 -16.05 -13.41
CA VAL A 22 -18.34 -15.52 -13.02
C VAL A 22 -17.31 -16.65 -12.84
N THR A 23 -17.75 -17.83 -12.43
CA THR A 23 -16.88 -19.02 -12.32
C THR A 23 -16.37 -19.48 -13.67
N TYR A 24 -17.22 -19.47 -14.69
CA TYR A 24 -16.85 -19.78 -16.07
C TYR A 24 -15.86 -18.72 -16.60
N LEU A 25 -16.20 -17.44 -16.45
CA LEU A 25 -15.32 -16.34 -16.89
C LEU A 25 -13.95 -16.35 -16.19
N SER A 26 -13.92 -16.72 -14.90
CA SER A 26 -12.68 -16.86 -14.14
C SER A 26 -11.75 -17.91 -14.75
N LYS A 27 -12.28 -19.05 -15.16
CA LYS A 27 -11.53 -20.12 -15.83
C LYS A 27 -11.11 -19.70 -17.25
N LEU A 28 -12.03 -19.12 -18.02
CA LEU A 28 -11.80 -18.73 -19.41
C LEU A 28 -10.68 -17.67 -19.54
N TYR A 29 -10.70 -16.65 -18.69
CA TYR A 29 -9.73 -15.54 -18.76
C TYR A 29 -8.55 -15.70 -17.81
N GLY A 30 -8.50 -16.74 -16.97
CA GLY A 30 -7.44 -16.95 -15.97
C GLY A 30 -7.40 -15.88 -14.89
N ILE A 31 -8.55 -15.31 -14.50
CA ILE A 31 -8.69 -14.23 -13.52
C ILE A 31 -9.41 -14.74 -12.29
N SER A 32 -8.96 -14.33 -11.10
CA SER A 32 -9.68 -14.70 -9.89
C SER A 32 -11.10 -14.11 -9.87
N ARG A 33 -12.08 -14.87 -9.40
CA ARG A 33 -13.47 -14.42 -9.22
C ARG A 33 -13.57 -13.11 -8.44
N LYS A 34 -12.71 -12.94 -7.40
CA LYS A 34 -12.66 -11.73 -6.59
C LYS A 34 -12.33 -10.48 -7.43
N ASN A 35 -11.40 -10.62 -8.38
CA ASN A 35 -11.02 -9.51 -9.26
C ASN A 35 -12.12 -9.18 -10.25
N ILE A 36 -12.86 -10.18 -10.77
CA ILE A 36 -13.99 -9.95 -11.65
C ILE A 36 -15.08 -9.17 -10.89
N TYR A 37 -15.48 -9.62 -9.70
CA TYR A 37 -16.47 -8.91 -8.87
C TYR A 37 -16.03 -7.49 -8.53
N TYR A 38 -14.76 -7.30 -8.20
CA TYR A 38 -14.21 -5.98 -7.90
C TYR A 38 -14.32 -5.05 -9.12
N THR A 39 -13.89 -5.54 -10.28
CA THR A 39 -13.93 -4.78 -11.54
C THR A 39 -15.36 -4.41 -11.94
N VAL A 40 -16.31 -5.35 -11.81
CA VAL A 40 -17.72 -5.10 -12.12
C VAL A 40 -18.28 -3.99 -11.22
N LYS A 41 -18.10 -4.09 -9.90
CA LYS A 41 -18.57 -3.08 -8.96
C LYS A 41 -17.91 -1.71 -9.17
N LEU A 42 -16.63 -1.72 -9.54
CA LEU A 42 -15.89 -0.49 -9.83
C LEU A 42 -16.47 0.23 -11.07
N ILE A 43 -16.77 -0.53 -12.14
CA ILE A 43 -17.39 0.01 -13.36
C ILE A 43 -18.81 0.47 -13.08
N ASP A 44 -19.60 -0.29 -12.33
CA ASP A 44 -20.98 0.08 -11.97
C ASP A 44 -21.03 1.42 -11.23
N LYS A 45 -20.02 1.74 -10.42
CA LYS A 45 -19.99 2.96 -9.63
C LYS A 45 -19.36 4.15 -10.35
N HIS A 46 -18.30 3.94 -11.11
CA HIS A 46 -17.48 5.02 -11.69
C HIS A 46 -17.47 5.04 -13.22
N GLY A 47 -18.18 4.12 -13.86
CA GLY A 47 -18.16 3.99 -15.30
C GLY A 47 -16.95 3.22 -15.84
N LYS A 48 -16.96 2.95 -17.16
CA LYS A 48 -15.92 2.17 -17.85
C LYS A 48 -14.58 2.90 -17.91
N GLU A 49 -14.61 4.22 -17.88
CA GLU A 49 -13.44 5.11 -18.02
C GLU A 49 -12.45 4.96 -16.87
N ILE A 50 -12.91 4.53 -15.68
CA ILE A 50 -12.05 4.30 -14.50
C ILE A 50 -10.93 3.28 -14.77
N LEU A 51 -11.17 2.36 -15.73
CA LEU A 51 -10.23 1.33 -16.10
C LEU A 51 -9.21 1.77 -17.13
N GLN A 52 -9.39 2.93 -17.77
CA GLN A 52 -8.42 3.45 -18.73
C GLN A 52 -7.09 3.73 -18.02
N ARG A 53 -6.02 3.25 -18.63
CA ARG A 53 -4.67 3.50 -18.15
C ARG A 53 -4.22 4.87 -18.63
N ASN A 54 -4.06 5.80 -17.71
CA ASN A 54 -3.21 6.94 -17.97
C ASN A 54 -1.75 6.48 -17.98
N SER A 55 -0.94 7.02 -18.87
CA SER A 55 0.50 6.71 -19.01
C SER A 55 1.25 6.86 -17.67
N ASN A 56 0.78 7.73 -16.80
CA ASN A 56 1.35 7.98 -15.48
C ASN A 56 0.54 7.31 -14.37
N ASN A 57 1.22 6.77 -13.36
CA ASN A 57 0.58 6.28 -12.16
C ASN A 57 -0.16 7.42 -11.43
N LYS A 58 -1.44 7.20 -11.09
CA LYS A 58 -2.21 8.17 -10.29
C LYS A 58 -1.48 8.46 -8.98
N LYS A 59 -1.24 9.75 -8.71
CA LYS A 59 -0.75 10.23 -7.42
C LYS A 59 -1.97 10.60 -6.58
N TYR A 60 -1.95 10.25 -5.31
CA TYR A 60 -3.01 10.55 -4.35
C TYR A 60 -2.44 11.47 -3.29
N SER A 61 -3.13 12.55 -2.95
CA SER A 61 -2.72 13.47 -1.88
C SER A 61 -2.70 12.77 -0.52
N THR A 62 -1.97 13.35 0.42
CA THR A 62 -1.90 12.87 1.80
C THR A 62 -3.28 12.89 2.44
N GLU A 63 -3.99 13.98 2.29
CA GLU A 63 -5.36 14.17 2.78
C GLU A 63 -6.35 13.11 2.26
N PHE A 64 -6.28 12.80 0.96
CA PHE A 64 -7.09 11.75 0.34
C PHE A 64 -6.81 10.37 0.97
N LYS A 65 -5.52 10.04 1.20
CA LYS A 65 -5.13 8.79 1.85
C LYS A 65 -5.62 8.73 3.29
N GLU A 66 -5.47 9.83 4.05
CA GLU A 66 -5.94 9.92 5.44
C GLU A 66 -7.44 9.71 5.54
N ASN A 67 -8.22 10.38 4.71
CA ASN A 67 -9.67 10.23 4.70
C ASN A 67 -10.10 8.80 4.39
N ALA A 68 -9.46 8.17 3.41
CA ALA A 68 -9.71 6.75 3.09
C ALA A 68 -9.34 5.81 4.24
N ILE A 69 -8.22 6.08 4.93
CA ILE A 69 -7.76 5.28 6.07
C ILE A 69 -8.69 5.45 7.28
N LYS A 70 -9.13 6.68 7.57
CA LYS A 70 -10.09 6.98 8.65
C LYS A 70 -11.39 6.23 8.45
N ARG A 71 -11.94 6.19 7.24
CA ARG A 71 -13.14 5.41 6.93
C ARG A 71 -13.00 3.95 7.32
N VAL A 72 -11.83 3.35 7.08
CA VAL A 72 -11.57 1.94 7.42
C VAL A 72 -11.32 1.74 8.91
N LEU A 73 -10.58 2.63 9.58
CA LEU A 73 -10.14 2.45 10.96
C LEU A 73 -11.11 3.01 12.00
N GLU A 74 -11.73 4.15 11.72
CA GLU A 74 -12.63 4.85 12.64
C GLU A 74 -14.09 4.44 12.40
N ASN A 75 -14.53 4.44 11.14
CA ASN A 75 -15.90 4.11 10.78
C ASN A 75 -16.11 2.60 10.60
N HIS A 76 -15.04 1.78 10.70
CA HIS A 76 -15.08 0.32 10.51
C HIS A 76 -15.69 -0.13 9.17
N GLU A 77 -15.60 0.71 8.14
CA GLU A 77 -16.10 0.37 6.82
C GLU A 77 -15.26 -0.75 6.18
N PRO A 78 -15.88 -1.69 5.45
CA PRO A 78 -15.14 -2.74 4.77
C PRO A 78 -14.15 -2.16 3.75
N LEU A 79 -12.89 -2.56 3.83
CA LEU A 79 -11.78 -2.04 3.01
C LEU A 79 -12.10 -2.07 1.50
N LYS A 80 -12.76 -3.13 1.01
CA LYS A 80 -13.17 -3.25 -0.40
C LYS A 80 -14.21 -2.22 -0.80
N THR A 81 -15.16 -1.95 0.07
CA THR A 81 -16.22 -0.96 -0.17
C THR A 81 -15.60 0.42 -0.30
N VAL A 82 -14.77 0.81 0.67
CA VAL A 82 -14.06 2.09 0.64
C VAL A 82 -13.18 2.20 -0.62
N ALA A 83 -12.43 1.14 -0.96
CA ALA A 83 -11.56 1.15 -2.14
C ALA A 83 -12.34 1.33 -3.46
N ILE A 84 -13.53 0.71 -3.58
CA ILE A 84 -14.42 0.90 -4.72
C ILE A 84 -14.99 2.32 -4.70
N ASP A 85 -15.42 2.80 -3.55
CA ASP A 85 -16.02 4.13 -3.39
C ASP A 85 -15.12 5.26 -3.86
N ILE A 86 -13.84 5.18 -3.52
CA ILE A 86 -12.84 6.18 -3.89
C ILE A 86 -12.17 5.91 -5.24
N GLY A 87 -12.65 4.90 -5.98
CA GLY A 87 -12.19 4.62 -7.33
C GLY A 87 -10.77 4.07 -7.43
N LEU A 88 -10.30 3.30 -6.43
CA LEU A 88 -9.00 2.63 -6.53
C LEU A 88 -9.07 1.46 -7.50
N SER A 89 -8.00 1.25 -8.26
CA SER A 89 -7.90 0.12 -9.19
C SER A 89 -7.80 -1.24 -8.49
N SER A 90 -7.47 -1.26 -7.20
CA SER A 90 -7.34 -2.47 -6.37
C SER A 90 -7.48 -2.14 -4.87
N ASP A 91 -8.16 -3.02 -4.14
CA ASP A 91 -8.26 -2.96 -2.68
C ASP A 91 -6.90 -3.13 -1.98
N GLY A 92 -5.96 -3.83 -2.60
CA GLY A 92 -4.59 -3.98 -2.10
C GLY A 92 -3.84 -2.66 -1.93
N GLN A 93 -4.17 -1.64 -2.71
CA GLN A 93 -3.57 -0.30 -2.57
C GLN A 93 -3.98 0.35 -1.24
N LEU A 94 -5.27 0.33 -0.91
CA LEU A 94 -5.77 0.85 0.37
C LEU A 94 -5.25 0.03 1.55
N ASN A 95 -5.22 -1.30 1.42
CA ASN A 95 -4.65 -2.18 2.44
C ASN A 95 -3.20 -1.83 2.76
N ARG A 96 -2.39 -1.54 1.73
CA ARG A 96 -1.01 -1.09 1.90
C ARG A 96 -0.93 0.26 2.62
N TRP A 97 -1.82 1.21 2.31
CA TRP A 97 -1.85 2.49 3.02
C TRP A 97 -2.19 2.32 4.50
N VAL A 98 -3.21 1.53 4.81
CA VAL A 98 -3.60 1.21 6.20
C VAL A 98 -2.45 0.54 6.96
N LYS A 99 -1.75 -0.40 6.31
CA LYS A 99 -0.60 -1.08 6.92
C LYS A 99 0.52 -0.10 7.24
N ILE A 100 0.95 0.70 6.26
CA ILE A 100 2.01 1.70 6.43
C ILE A 100 1.63 2.74 7.50
N TYR A 101 0.37 3.18 7.52
CA TYR A 101 -0.14 4.11 8.51
C TYR A 101 -0.02 3.58 9.92
N LYS A 102 -0.40 2.31 10.13
CA LYS A 102 -0.23 1.64 11.43
C LYS A 102 1.24 1.46 11.83
N GLU A 103 2.09 1.08 10.89
CA GLU A 103 3.53 0.87 11.11
C GLU A 103 4.27 2.18 11.45
N ASN A 104 3.86 3.29 10.85
CA ASN A 104 4.48 4.61 11.07
C ASN A 104 3.83 5.40 12.24
N GLY A 105 3.19 4.74 13.19
CA GLY A 105 2.61 5.40 14.36
C GLY A 105 1.45 6.33 14.03
N TYR A 106 0.61 5.93 13.09
CA TYR A 106 -0.58 6.67 12.62
C TYR A 106 -0.24 7.98 11.87
N ASN A 107 0.86 7.99 11.12
CA ASN A 107 1.24 9.08 10.24
C ASN A 107 1.43 8.58 8.80
N ILE A 108 1.08 9.42 7.82
CA ILE A 108 1.38 9.14 6.42
C ILE A 108 2.79 9.64 6.11
N VAL A 109 3.69 8.71 5.87
CA VAL A 109 5.05 9.02 5.45
C VAL A 109 5.17 8.77 3.95
N GLU A 110 5.37 9.83 3.17
CA GLU A 110 5.68 9.70 1.74
C GLU A 110 7.15 9.35 1.56
N ARG A 111 7.41 8.10 1.21
CA ARG A 111 8.77 7.67 0.82
C ARG A 111 8.99 8.01 -0.65
N LYS A 112 10.01 8.81 -0.93
CA LYS A 112 10.48 9.02 -2.31
C LYS A 112 10.90 7.68 -2.92
N ARG A 113 10.56 7.45 -4.19
CA ARG A 113 11.08 6.29 -4.92
C ARG A 113 12.59 6.42 -5.02
N GLY A 114 13.31 5.45 -4.53
CA GLY A 114 14.76 5.42 -4.59
C GLY A 114 15.29 4.17 -3.89
N ARG A 115 16.54 3.83 -4.18
CA ARG A 115 17.25 2.77 -3.48
C ARG A 115 17.45 3.20 -2.04
N SER A 116 17.11 2.35 -1.07
CA SER A 116 17.34 2.61 0.34
C SER A 116 18.79 3.05 0.57
N THR A 117 19.00 4.16 1.31
CA THR A 117 20.33 4.65 1.68
C THR A 117 21.15 3.60 2.44
N MET A 118 20.50 2.68 3.13
CA MET A 118 21.11 1.55 3.83
C MET A 118 21.95 0.64 2.91
N SER A 119 21.50 0.46 1.65
CA SER A 119 22.28 -0.36 0.69
C SER A 119 23.56 0.34 0.20
N LYS A 120 23.75 1.63 0.50
CA LYS A 120 24.98 2.36 0.19
C LYS A 120 26.05 2.19 1.29
N ILE A 121 25.61 1.97 2.53
CA ILE A 121 26.52 1.82 3.68
C ILE A 121 27.16 0.42 3.72
N VAL A 122 26.46 -0.60 3.19
CA VAL A 122 26.88 -2.02 3.27
C VAL A 122 27.44 -2.54 1.95
N LYS A 123 27.96 -1.73 1.06
CA LYS A 123 28.76 -2.22 -0.04
C LYS A 123 30.16 -2.59 0.49
N LYS A 124 30.34 -3.87 0.82
CA LYS A 124 31.63 -4.49 1.05
C LYS A 124 32.54 -4.18 -0.15
N LYS A 125 33.52 -3.31 0.03
CA LYS A 125 34.62 -3.18 -0.94
C LYS A 125 35.50 -4.41 -0.72
N GLU A 126 35.78 -5.13 -1.79
CA GLU A 126 36.58 -6.38 -1.73
C GLU A 126 38.02 -6.15 -1.29
N ASN A 127 38.51 -4.91 -1.29
CA ASN A 127 39.88 -4.54 -0.93
C ASN A 127 39.91 -3.35 0.06
N GLU A 128 39.19 -3.46 1.19
CA GLU A 128 39.27 -2.44 2.28
C GLU A 128 40.49 -2.68 3.14
N THR A 129 41.23 -1.60 3.43
CA THR A 129 42.27 -1.63 4.46
C THR A 129 41.64 -1.80 5.87
N PRO A 130 42.39 -2.32 6.87
CA PRO A 130 41.87 -2.48 8.23
C PRO A 130 41.27 -1.20 8.81
N ASP A 131 41.90 -0.04 8.56
CA ASP A 131 41.47 1.27 9.07
C ASP A 131 40.17 1.76 8.41
N GLU A 132 40.01 1.53 7.11
CA GLU A 132 38.77 1.81 6.40
C GLU A 132 37.60 0.95 6.91
N LYS A 133 37.90 -0.30 7.26
CA LYS A 133 36.96 -1.24 7.81
C LYS A 133 36.47 -0.82 9.19
N ILE A 134 37.40 -0.33 10.04
CA ILE A 134 37.08 0.20 11.36
C ILE A 134 36.20 1.44 11.23
N LYS A 135 36.58 2.42 10.41
CA LYS A 135 35.77 3.63 10.15
C LYS A 135 34.36 3.30 9.64
N ARG A 136 34.23 2.31 8.77
CA ARG A 136 32.94 1.85 8.30
C ARG A 136 32.07 1.26 9.41
N TRP A 137 32.65 0.43 10.25
CA TRP A 137 31.96 -0.18 11.40
C TRP A 137 31.57 0.85 12.45
N GLU A 138 32.39 1.86 12.69
CA GLU A 138 32.08 2.96 13.60
C GLU A 138 30.89 3.78 13.06
N ALA A 139 30.89 4.12 11.79
CA ALA A 139 29.78 4.82 11.15
C ALA A 139 28.48 3.99 11.20
N GLU A 140 28.56 2.68 10.95
CA GLU A 140 27.42 1.76 11.05
C GLU A 140 26.90 1.65 12.48
N ASN A 141 27.78 1.59 13.47
CA ASN A 141 27.43 1.58 14.89
C ASN A 141 26.70 2.86 15.32
N ILE A 142 27.18 4.02 14.89
CA ILE A 142 26.53 5.30 15.16
C ILE A 142 25.13 5.34 14.57
N TYR A 143 25.00 4.89 13.32
CA TYR A 143 23.72 4.81 12.64
C TYR A 143 22.74 3.87 13.34
N LEU A 144 23.17 2.66 13.70
CA LEU A 144 22.35 1.67 14.41
C LEU A 144 21.93 2.16 15.80
N LYS A 145 22.81 2.86 16.53
CA LYS A 145 22.47 3.48 17.80
C LYS A 145 21.39 4.55 17.64
N ALA A 146 21.51 5.42 16.65
CA ALA A 146 20.52 6.44 16.36
C ALA A 146 19.16 5.84 15.97
N GLU A 147 19.15 4.77 15.15
CA GLU A 147 17.93 4.05 14.76
C GLU A 147 17.26 3.37 15.97
N LEU A 148 18.06 2.79 16.87
CA LEU A 148 17.56 2.18 18.09
C LEU A 148 16.91 3.23 19.02
N GLU A 149 17.55 4.38 19.20
CA GLU A 149 16.98 5.47 19.99
C GLU A 149 15.70 6.03 19.39
N TYR A 150 15.69 6.22 18.08
CA TYR A 150 14.49 6.63 17.36
C TYR A 150 13.34 5.63 17.57
N SER A 151 13.62 4.33 17.41
CA SER A 151 12.66 3.28 17.63
C SER A 151 12.12 3.23 19.05
N LYS A 152 12.99 3.45 20.06
CA LYS A 152 12.57 3.57 21.47
C LYS A 152 11.64 4.75 21.69
N LYS A 153 11.97 5.94 21.15
CA LYS A 153 11.14 7.15 21.27
C LYS A 153 9.77 6.95 20.61
N VAL A 154 9.74 6.36 19.42
CA VAL A 154 8.48 6.04 18.71
C VAL A 154 7.61 5.09 19.54
N ARG A 155 8.19 4.02 20.08
CA ARG A 155 7.46 3.06 20.95
C ARG A 155 6.91 3.75 22.20
N ALA A 156 7.69 4.62 22.84
CA ALA A 156 7.24 5.37 24.01
C ALA A 156 6.04 6.29 23.68
N VAL A 157 6.07 6.99 22.55
CA VAL A 157 4.96 7.85 22.10
C VAL A 157 3.71 7.01 21.79
N VAL A 158 3.86 5.88 21.12
CA VAL A 158 2.75 4.97 20.82
C VAL A 158 2.13 4.42 22.10
N GLN A 159 2.98 4.03 23.06
CA GLN A 159 2.51 3.52 24.36
C GLN A 159 1.78 4.62 25.17
N ALA A 160 2.33 5.83 25.20
CA ALA A 160 1.70 6.96 25.86
C ALA A 160 0.31 7.29 25.25
N ARG A 161 0.16 7.22 23.91
CA ARG A 161 -1.11 7.40 23.23
C ARG A 161 -2.12 6.31 23.61
N LYS A 162 -1.71 5.04 23.62
CA LYS A 162 -2.55 3.92 24.07
C LYS A 162 -3.03 4.10 25.51
N ASN A 163 -2.14 4.49 26.41
CA ASN A 163 -2.48 4.70 27.81
C ASN A 163 -3.46 5.87 28.04
N ARG A 164 -3.35 6.94 27.20
CA ARG A 164 -4.33 8.04 27.23
C ARG A 164 -5.71 7.62 26.74
N GLN A 165 -5.78 6.72 25.75
CA GLN A 165 -7.07 6.21 25.24
C GLN A 165 -7.76 5.29 26.25
N LEU A 166 -6.98 4.47 26.98
CA LEU A 166 -7.52 3.59 28.04
C LEU A 166 -8.04 4.37 29.25
N LYS A 167 -7.46 5.55 29.56
CA LYS A 167 -7.95 6.40 30.67
C LYS A 167 -9.19 7.24 30.32
N LYS A 168 -9.62 7.27 29.07
CA LYS A 168 -10.82 8.00 28.61
C LYS A 168 -12.08 7.10 28.48
N LYS A 169 -11.91 5.81 28.75
CA LYS A 169 -13.01 4.83 28.91
C LYS A 169 -13.30 4.59 30.37
#